data_078c583613c1c03a0f9ff98a90281312
#
_entry.id   078c583613c1c03a0f9ff98a90281312
#
_cell.length_a   1.000
_cell.length_b   1.000
_cell.length_c   1.000
_cell.angle_alpha   90.00
_cell.angle_beta   90.00
_cell.angle_gamma   90.00
#
_symmetry.space_group_name_H-M   'P 1'
#
loop_
_entity.id
_entity.type
_entity.pdbx_description
1 polymer ?
#
loop_
_entity_poly.entity_id
_entity_poly.type
_entity_poly.pdbx_seq_one_letter_code
_entity_poly.pdbx_strand_id
1 'polypeptide(L)'
;MQAKDNNTDNNKKRVERRKIGPKVTERPVRALYCLTLKNPLRKICIGIVEWKPFEWIILITICLNCVALGVYTPHPNRDSNLTNDYLEKIEYFFLIVFTLECFMKIIAYGLIMHSGAYLRSGWNLLDFIIVVIGLISTIVQSFSVESEIDVKALRAFRVLRPLRLVSGVPSLQVVLNSIIKAMVPLLHIALLVLFVIVIYAIIGLELFSGKMHQACFDNITGNK
;
A
#
# COMPACT_ATOMS: atom_id res chain seq x y z
N MET A 1 -21.28 -50.74 -21.09
CA MET A 1 -19.97 -50.04 -20.89
C MET A 1 -20.11 -48.65 -20.33
N GLN A 2 -21.26 -47.99 -20.32
CA GLN A 2 -21.48 -46.62 -19.83
C GLN A 2 -21.62 -46.45 -18.30
N ALA A 3 -21.91 -47.48 -17.54
CA ALA A 3 -22.10 -47.38 -16.07
C ALA A 3 -20.78 -47.27 -15.24
N LYS A 4 -19.66 -47.65 -15.85
CA LYS A 4 -18.35 -47.63 -15.14
C LYS A 4 -17.68 -46.26 -15.16
N ASP A 5 -17.91 -45.46 -16.20
CA ASP A 5 -17.32 -44.14 -16.36
C ASP A 5 -17.95 -43.08 -15.42
N ASN A 6 -19.27 -43.15 -15.20
CA ASN A 6 -19.98 -42.25 -14.29
C ASN A 6 -19.57 -42.39 -12.83
N ASN A 7 -19.09 -43.58 -12.41
CA ASN A 7 -18.68 -43.80 -11.03
C ASN A 7 -17.25 -43.28 -10.75
N THR A 8 -16.42 -43.23 -11.77
CA THR A 8 -15.04 -42.69 -11.69
C THR A 8 -15.04 -41.16 -11.64
N ASP A 9 -15.94 -40.52 -12.41
CA ASP A 9 -16.09 -39.07 -12.41
C ASP A 9 -16.71 -38.52 -11.11
N ASN A 10 -17.71 -39.24 -10.57
CA ASN A 10 -18.29 -38.90 -9.28
C ASN A 10 -17.30 -39.08 -8.12
N ASN A 11 -16.42 -40.06 -8.19
CA ASN A 11 -15.36 -40.24 -7.21
C ASN A 11 -14.26 -39.14 -7.29
N LYS A 12 -13.88 -38.71 -8.51
CA LYS A 12 -12.97 -37.57 -8.72
C LYS A 12 -13.57 -36.28 -8.16
N LYS A 13 -14.81 -35.96 -8.44
CA LYS A 13 -15.50 -34.77 -7.92
C LYS A 13 -15.67 -34.83 -6.39
N ARG A 14 -15.83 -36.00 -5.81
CA ARG A 14 -15.93 -36.19 -4.35
C ARG A 14 -14.57 -36.04 -3.65
N VAL A 15 -13.48 -36.47 -4.32
CA VAL A 15 -12.11 -36.30 -3.84
C VAL A 15 -11.65 -34.84 -3.97
N GLU A 16 -12.03 -34.13 -5.04
CA GLU A 16 -11.76 -32.70 -5.16
C GLU A 16 -12.52 -31.85 -4.13
N ARG A 17 -13.80 -32.19 -3.83
CA ARG A 17 -14.54 -31.51 -2.77
C ARG A 17 -13.99 -31.76 -1.38
N ARG A 18 -13.32 -32.90 -1.12
CA ARG A 18 -12.65 -33.17 0.17
C ARG A 18 -11.35 -32.42 0.38
N LYS A 19 -10.73 -31.87 -0.68
CA LYS A 19 -9.51 -31.07 -0.60
C LYS A 19 -9.73 -29.58 -0.28
N ILE A 20 -10.98 -29.13 -0.19
CA ILE A 20 -11.35 -27.80 0.30
C ILE A 20 -11.67 -27.92 1.82
N GLY A 21 -10.76 -28.52 2.57
CA GLY A 21 -10.66 -28.26 4.00
C GLY A 21 -10.12 -26.85 4.21
N PRO A 22 -10.42 -26.18 5.34
CA PRO A 22 -9.84 -24.89 5.63
C PRO A 22 -8.33 -25.02 5.46
N LYS A 23 -7.71 -24.13 4.67
CA LYS A 23 -6.26 -24.06 4.54
C LYS A 23 -5.71 -23.96 5.95
N VAL A 24 -5.24 -25.07 6.49
CA VAL A 24 -4.44 -25.08 7.70
C VAL A 24 -3.19 -24.29 7.31
N THR A 25 -3.17 -23.04 7.66
CA THR A 25 -1.98 -22.18 7.52
C THR A 25 -0.92 -22.89 8.35
N GLU A 26 0.02 -23.57 7.70
CA GLU A 26 1.16 -24.19 8.38
C GLU A 26 1.94 -23.08 9.07
N ARG A 27 1.66 -22.93 10.37
CA ARG A 27 2.30 -21.91 11.19
C ARG A 27 3.73 -22.35 11.47
N PRO A 28 4.71 -21.46 11.32
CA PRO A 28 6.09 -21.82 11.59
C PRO A 28 6.29 -22.20 13.03
N VAL A 29 7.05 -23.25 13.25
CA VAL A 29 7.40 -23.72 14.58
C VAL A 29 8.19 -22.65 15.36
N ARG A 30 8.97 -21.80 14.65
CA ARG A 30 9.76 -20.69 15.22
C ARG A 30 9.48 -19.39 14.49
N ALA A 31 9.12 -18.35 15.24
CA ALA A 31 9.09 -16.97 14.77
C ALA A 31 10.29 -16.21 15.35
N LEU A 32 10.94 -15.35 14.59
CA LEU A 32 12.10 -14.54 15.01
C LEU A 32 13.23 -15.32 15.71
N TYR A 33 13.61 -16.53 15.26
CA TYR A 33 14.63 -17.41 15.85
C TYR A 33 14.38 -17.83 17.31
N CYS A 34 13.80 -16.97 18.14
CA CYS A 34 13.68 -17.15 19.60
C CYS A 34 12.28 -17.56 20.08
N LEU A 35 11.21 -17.24 19.32
CA LEU A 35 9.82 -17.47 19.77
C LEU A 35 9.27 -18.80 19.22
N THR A 36 9.30 -19.83 20.04
CA THR A 36 8.59 -21.10 19.77
C THR A 36 7.09 -20.95 19.97
N LEU A 37 6.28 -21.83 19.35
CA LEU A 37 4.81 -21.88 19.54
C LEU A 37 4.37 -22.06 21.03
N LYS A 38 5.30 -22.51 21.89
CA LYS A 38 5.03 -22.71 23.33
C LYS A 38 5.13 -21.43 24.15
N ASN A 39 5.71 -20.34 23.61
CA ASN A 39 5.81 -19.08 24.34
C ASN A 39 4.45 -18.44 24.55
N PRO A 40 4.10 -18.09 25.82
CA PRO A 40 2.81 -17.50 26.15
C PRO A 40 2.55 -16.17 25.42
N LEU A 41 3.59 -15.33 25.24
CA LEU A 41 3.52 -14.06 24.49
C LEU A 41 3.04 -14.28 23.06
N ARG A 42 3.63 -15.24 22.34
CA ARG A 42 3.22 -15.52 20.96
C ARG A 42 1.79 -16.04 20.88
N LYS A 43 1.38 -16.86 21.83
CA LYS A 43 0.02 -17.41 21.90
C LYS A 43 -1.02 -16.30 22.13
N ILE A 44 -0.71 -15.33 22.97
CA ILE A 44 -1.55 -14.15 23.23
C ILE A 44 -1.62 -13.28 21.96
N CYS A 45 -0.49 -12.96 21.32
CA CYS A 45 -0.47 -12.17 20.09
C CYS A 45 -1.29 -12.83 18.97
N ILE A 46 -1.18 -14.15 18.80
CA ILE A 46 -1.99 -14.89 17.81
C ILE A 46 -3.48 -14.78 18.16
N GLY A 47 -3.85 -14.97 19.43
CA GLY A 47 -5.23 -14.86 19.89
C GLY A 47 -5.84 -13.49 19.65
N ILE A 48 -5.07 -12.42 19.85
CA ILE A 48 -5.52 -11.04 19.63
C ILE A 48 -5.64 -10.74 18.13
N VAL A 49 -4.62 -11.11 17.33
CA VAL A 49 -4.59 -10.82 15.89
C VAL A 49 -5.66 -11.59 15.12
N GLU A 50 -6.02 -12.81 15.55
CA GLU A 50 -7.07 -13.61 14.91
C GLU A 50 -8.48 -13.28 15.44
N TRP A 51 -8.60 -12.41 16.41
CA TRP A 51 -9.87 -12.00 16.96
C TRP A 51 -10.58 -11.01 16.03
N LYS A 52 -11.74 -11.37 15.51
CA LYS A 52 -12.50 -10.54 14.57
C LYS A 52 -12.74 -9.09 15.00
N PRO A 53 -13.08 -8.80 16.27
CA PRO A 53 -13.22 -7.41 16.71
C PRO A 53 -11.94 -6.60 16.60
N PHE A 54 -10.77 -7.21 16.74
CA PHE A 54 -9.50 -6.53 16.58
C PHE A 54 -9.32 -6.02 15.16
N GLU A 55 -9.64 -6.83 14.14
CA GLU A 55 -9.61 -6.39 12.73
C GLU A 55 -10.56 -5.22 12.49
N TRP A 56 -11.76 -5.26 13.06
CA TRP A 56 -12.73 -4.16 12.97
C TRP A 56 -12.24 -2.87 13.62
N ILE A 57 -11.62 -2.95 14.81
CA ILE A 57 -11.06 -1.80 15.52
C ILE A 57 -9.96 -1.16 14.65
N ILE A 58 -9.07 -1.95 14.08
CA ILE A 58 -8.02 -1.44 13.21
C ILE A 58 -8.61 -0.78 11.96
N LEU A 59 -9.62 -1.38 11.33
CA LEU A 59 -10.33 -0.81 10.18
C LEU A 59 -10.94 0.56 10.51
N ILE A 60 -11.65 0.67 11.64
CA ILE A 60 -12.22 1.93 12.11
C ILE A 60 -11.13 2.96 12.37
N THR A 61 -10.01 2.56 12.97
CA THR A 61 -8.87 3.43 13.24
C THR A 61 -8.26 3.97 11.94
N ILE A 62 -8.16 3.15 10.88
CA ILE A 62 -7.70 3.58 9.55
C ILE A 62 -8.68 4.59 8.97
N CYS A 63 -9.99 4.34 9.03
CA CYS A 63 -11.02 5.27 8.54
C CYS A 63 -10.95 6.63 9.28
N LEU A 64 -10.81 6.60 10.60
CA LEU A 64 -10.66 7.82 11.39
C LEU A 64 -9.40 8.60 11.03
N ASN A 65 -8.28 7.92 10.77
CA ASN A 65 -7.06 8.55 10.30
C ASN A 65 -7.26 9.19 8.91
N CYS A 66 -7.99 8.54 8.00
CA CYS A 66 -8.31 9.12 6.69
C CYS A 66 -9.15 10.39 6.82
N VAL A 67 -10.14 10.40 7.71
CA VAL A 67 -10.96 11.58 8.00
C VAL A 67 -10.09 12.70 8.58
N ALA A 68 -9.21 12.39 9.54
CA ALA A 68 -8.29 13.36 10.14
C ALA A 68 -7.37 14.00 9.09
N LEU A 69 -6.85 13.20 8.14
CA LEU A 69 -6.07 13.71 7.01
C LEU A 69 -6.88 14.59 6.07
N GLY A 70 -8.16 14.28 5.85
CA GLY A 70 -9.06 15.09 5.00
C GLY A 70 -9.43 16.43 5.62
N VAL A 71 -9.47 16.51 6.95
CA VAL A 71 -9.76 17.75 7.69
C VAL A 71 -8.51 18.64 7.82
N TYR A 72 -7.32 18.06 7.66
CA TYR A 72 -6.08 18.81 7.71
C TYR A 72 -6.01 19.84 6.58
N THR A 73 -6.00 21.14 6.92
CA THR A 73 -5.91 22.23 5.95
C THR A 73 -4.48 22.75 5.91
N PRO A 74 -3.75 22.59 4.78
CA PRO A 74 -2.43 23.17 4.65
C PRO A 74 -2.54 24.70 4.57
N HIS A 75 -2.05 25.41 5.57
CA HIS A 75 -2.00 26.87 5.56
C HIS A 75 -0.67 27.35 4.96
N PRO A 76 -0.67 28.35 4.05
CA PRO A 76 0.56 28.90 3.45
C PRO A 76 1.43 29.65 4.45
N ASN A 77 0.85 30.16 5.53
CA ASN A 77 1.54 30.82 6.62
C ASN A 77 1.54 29.90 7.84
N ARG A 78 2.69 29.81 8.50
CA ARG A 78 2.98 28.98 9.68
C ARG A 78 2.06 29.20 10.90
N ASP A 79 0.93 29.84 10.76
CA ASP A 79 -0.04 30.02 11.83
C ASP A 79 -0.68 28.67 12.16
N SER A 80 -0.22 28.12 13.27
CA SER A 80 -0.78 26.95 13.91
C SER A 80 -2.22 27.19 14.29
N ASN A 81 -3.16 26.85 13.40
CA ASN A 81 -4.54 26.68 13.82
C ASN A 81 -4.57 25.64 14.93
N LEU A 82 -5.24 25.96 16.03
CA LEU A 82 -5.42 25.07 17.17
C LEU A 82 -5.85 23.67 16.74
N THR A 83 -6.64 23.58 15.68
CA THR A 83 -7.10 22.34 15.05
C THR A 83 -5.96 21.48 14.47
N ASN A 84 -4.99 22.12 13.79
CA ASN A 84 -3.86 21.39 13.21
C ASN A 84 -2.93 20.81 14.28
N ASP A 85 -2.76 21.52 15.41
CA ASP A 85 -1.96 21.06 16.54
C ASP A 85 -2.60 19.83 17.22
N TYR A 86 -3.92 19.84 17.37
CA TYR A 86 -4.64 18.64 17.85
C TYR A 86 -4.56 17.47 16.85
N LEU A 87 -4.66 17.74 15.55
CA LEU A 87 -4.55 16.71 14.53
C LEU A 87 -3.17 16.07 14.51
N GLU A 88 -2.10 16.84 14.71
CA GLU A 88 -0.74 16.30 14.84
C GLU A 88 -0.61 15.36 16.05
N LYS A 89 -1.17 15.73 17.21
CA LYS A 89 -1.17 14.86 18.40
C LYS A 89 -1.94 13.56 18.17
N ILE A 90 -3.08 13.64 17.51
CA ILE A 90 -3.89 12.47 17.15
C ILE A 90 -3.14 11.58 16.15
N GLU A 91 -2.36 12.18 15.25
CA GLU A 91 -1.53 11.45 14.30
C GLU A 91 -0.47 10.59 14.99
N TYR A 92 0.20 11.10 16.03
CA TYR A 92 1.13 10.30 16.85
C TYR A 92 0.42 9.11 17.52
N PHE A 93 -0.80 9.31 18.00
CA PHE A 93 -1.60 8.23 18.58
C PHE A 93 -1.87 7.12 17.55
N PHE A 94 -2.31 7.48 16.36
CA PHE A 94 -2.52 6.51 15.29
C PHE A 94 -1.24 5.77 14.90
N LEU A 95 -0.12 6.48 14.82
CA LEU A 95 1.17 5.87 14.51
C LEU A 95 1.56 4.81 15.55
N ILE A 96 1.37 5.08 16.84
CA ILE A 96 1.63 4.12 17.92
C ILE A 96 0.74 2.89 17.79
N VAL A 97 -0.56 3.07 17.57
CA VAL A 97 -1.52 1.97 17.40
C VAL A 97 -1.11 1.09 16.22
N PHE A 98 -0.76 1.68 15.08
CA PHE A 98 -0.35 0.94 13.90
C PHE A 98 1.01 0.23 14.08
N THR A 99 1.92 0.84 14.80
CA THR A 99 3.22 0.22 15.14
C THR A 99 3.01 -1.01 16.02
N LEU A 100 2.15 -0.90 17.03
CA LEU A 100 1.79 -2.04 17.90
C LEU A 100 1.13 -3.17 17.13
N GLU A 101 0.18 -2.85 16.23
CA GLU A 101 -0.45 -3.84 15.36
C GLU A 101 0.57 -4.56 14.49
N CYS A 102 1.45 -3.81 13.82
CA CYS A 102 2.50 -4.35 12.98
C CYS A 102 3.42 -5.28 13.78
N PHE A 103 3.82 -4.86 14.97
CA PHE A 103 4.67 -5.65 15.86
C PHE A 103 3.98 -6.96 16.31
N MET A 104 2.71 -6.90 16.69
CA MET A 104 1.92 -8.09 17.02
C MET A 104 1.79 -9.05 15.85
N LYS A 105 1.55 -8.55 14.64
CA LYS A 105 1.50 -9.37 13.41
C LYS A 105 2.85 -10.02 13.11
N ILE A 106 3.97 -9.32 13.31
CA ILE A 106 5.31 -9.87 13.13
C ILE A 106 5.58 -11.02 14.13
N ILE A 107 5.17 -10.87 15.39
CA ILE A 107 5.30 -11.93 16.40
C ILE A 107 4.41 -13.13 16.07
N ALA A 108 3.16 -12.87 15.63
CA ALA A 108 2.20 -13.92 15.32
C ALA A 108 2.62 -14.77 14.11
N TYR A 109 2.92 -14.10 12.98
CA TYR A 109 3.17 -14.77 11.69
C TYR A 109 4.65 -15.01 11.41
N GLY A 110 5.57 -14.36 12.11
CA GLY A 110 7.01 -14.38 11.82
C GLY A 110 7.41 -13.43 10.68
N LEU A 111 8.69 -12.98 10.65
CA LEU A 111 9.16 -11.91 9.76
C LEU A 111 9.32 -12.39 8.30
N ILE A 112 10.27 -13.32 8.01
CA ILE A 112 10.66 -13.67 6.61
C ILE A 112 10.86 -15.18 6.41
N MET A 113 11.10 -15.95 7.46
CA MET A 113 11.80 -17.25 7.41
C MET A 113 11.03 -18.42 6.80
N HIS A 114 9.77 -18.29 6.39
CA HIS A 114 9.01 -19.42 5.84
C HIS A 114 7.90 -18.98 4.89
N SER A 115 7.27 -19.93 4.20
CA SER A 115 6.33 -19.71 3.10
C SER A 115 5.08 -18.90 3.47
N GLY A 116 4.72 -18.74 4.75
CA GLY A 116 3.59 -17.95 5.27
C GLY A 116 4.02 -16.74 6.09
N ALA A 117 5.27 -16.25 5.97
CA ALA A 117 5.78 -15.12 6.73
C ALA A 117 5.09 -13.79 6.37
N TYR A 118 5.05 -12.88 7.34
CA TYR A 118 4.38 -11.57 7.25
C TYR A 118 4.85 -10.76 6.04
N LEU A 119 6.17 -10.60 5.83
CA LEU A 119 6.75 -9.82 4.73
C LEU A 119 6.67 -10.50 3.35
N ARG A 120 6.27 -11.76 3.28
CA ARG A 120 6.13 -12.48 2.01
C ARG A 120 4.81 -12.19 1.30
N SER A 121 3.84 -11.63 2.00
CA SER A 121 2.60 -11.11 1.44
C SER A 121 2.83 -9.66 1.02
N GLY A 122 2.62 -9.34 -0.27
CA GLY A 122 2.81 -7.98 -0.80
C GLY A 122 1.98 -6.92 -0.07
N TRP A 123 0.78 -7.26 0.36
CA TRP A 123 -0.10 -6.36 1.10
C TRP A 123 0.41 -6.08 2.52
N ASN A 124 0.92 -7.10 3.20
CA ASN A 124 1.52 -6.93 4.52
C ASN A 124 2.87 -6.19 4.46
N LEU A 125 3.63 -6.40 3.37
CA LEU A 125 4.86 -5.66 3.12
C LEU A 125 4.59 -4.17 2.94
N LEU A 126 3.55 -3.81 2.18
CA LEU A 126 3.12 -2.43 2.00
C LEU A 126 2.77 -1.78 3.35
N ASP A 127 2.02 -2.49 4.18
CA ASP A 127 1.65 -2.06 5.53
C ASP A 127 2.89 -1.78 6.40
N PHE A 128 3.85 -2.70 6.37
CA PHE A 128 5.13 -2.55 7.06
C PHE A 128 5.92 -1.33 6.59
N ILE A 129 6.02 -1.12 5.28
CA ILE A 129 6.74 0.03 4.69
C ILE A 129 6.11 1.35 5.14
N ILE A 130 4.77 1.45 5.13
CA ILE A 130 4.06 2.65 5.56
C ILE A 130 4.35 2.99 7.04
N VAL A 131 4.35 1.97 7.91
CA VAL A 131 4.67 2.14 9.33
C VAL A 131 6.13 2.59 9.53
N VAL A 132 7.08 1.96 8.83
CA VAL A 132 8.50 2.30 8.91
C VAL A 132 8.76 3.72 8.45
N ILE A 133 8.19 4.15 7.32
CA ILE A 133 8.31 5.53 6.83
C ILE A 133 7.70 6.51 7.85
N GLY A 134 6.55 6.17 8.43
CA GLY A 134 5.92 6.98 9.47
C GLY A 134 6.80 7.15 10.71
N LEU A 135 7.44 6.07 11.17
CA LEU A 135 8.38 6.11 12.30
C LEU A 135 9.62 6.94 11.98
N ILE A 136 10.23 6.73 10.80
CA ILE A 136 11.39 7.51 10.36
C ILE A 136 11.05 9.02 10.30
N SER A 137 9.90 9.35 9.71
CA SER A 137 9.42 10.74 9.64
C SER A 137 9.31 11.38 11.04
N THR A 138 8.77 10.65 12.00
CA THR A 138 8.61 11.10 13.37
C THR A 138 9.95 11.28 14.09
N ILE A 139 10.86 10.34 13.92
CA ILE A 139 12.20 10.38 14.50
C ILE A 139 12.99 11.58 13.95
N VAL A 140 12.99 11.77 12.62
CA VAL A 140 13.69 12.89 11.98
C VAL A 140 13.14 14.24 12.46
N GLN A 141 11.82 14.35 12.62
CA GLN A 141 11.21 15.57 13.17
C GLN A 141 11.60 15.83 14.64
N SER A 142 11.74 14.77 15.45
CA SER A 142 12.07 14.89 16.87
C SER A 142 13.54 15.29 17.11
N PHE A 143 14.47 14.84 16.26
CA PHE A 143 15.89 15.08 16.46
C PHE A 143 16.38 16.41 15.87
N SER A 144 15.53 17.22 15.22
CA SER A 144 15.90 18.51 14.59
C SER A 144 17.20 18.42 13.79
N VAL A 145 17.47 17.26 13.19
CA VAL A 145 18.66 17.10 12.36
C VAL A 145 18.45 17.95 11.12
N GLU A 146 19.27 18.96 10.91
CA GLU A 146 19.46 19.65 9.64
C GLU A 146 20.04 18.66 8.62
N SER A 147 19.32 17.58 8.37
CA SER A 147 19.66 16.67 7.30
C SER A 147 19.03 17.21 6.01
N GLU A 148 19.81 17.17 4.94
CA GLU A 148 19.40 17.53 3.56
C GLU A 148 18.17 16.75 3.05
N ILE A 149 17.65 15.83 3.87
CA ILE A 149 16.42 15.09 3.58
C ILE A 149 15.25 16.07 3.73
N ASP A 150 14.59 16.37 2.62
CA ASP A 150 13.40 17.21 2.58
C ASP A 150 12.30 16.62 3.51
N VAL A 151 12.19 17.19 4.70
CA VAL A 151 11.14 16.86 5.69
C VAL A 151 9.74 17.01 5.05
N LYS A 152 9.61 17.88 4.04
CA LYS A 152 8.39 18.03 3.23
C LYS A 152 8.05 16.76 2.46
N ALA A 153 9.04 16.09 1.88
CA ALA A 153 8.83 14.82 1.16
C ALA A 153 8.35 13.72 2.11
N LEU A 154 8.95 13.62 3.30
CA LEU A 154 8.51 12.65 4.32
C LEU A 154 7.06 12.91 4.78
N ARG A 155 6.64 14.19 4.85
CA ARG A 155 5.25 14.55 5.16
C ARG A 155 4.28 14.12 4.06
N ALA A 156 4.71 14.16 2.78
CA ALA A 156 3.87 13.72 1.65
C ALA A 156 3.55 12.22 1.73
N PHE A 157 4.42 11.39 2.30
CA PHE A 157 4.15 9.96 2.48
C PHE A 157 2.98 9.64 3.43
N ARG A 158 2.51 10.63 4.22
CA ARG A 158 1.30 10.49 5.03
C ARG A 158 0.08 10.14 4.17
N VAL A 159 0.05 10.62 2.91
CA VAL A 159 -1.03 10.34 1.96
C VAL A 159 -1.10 8.85 1.58
N LEU A 160 -0.04 8.08 1.82
CA LEU A 160 -0.04 6.63 1.56
C LEU A 160 -0.71 5.81 2.69
N ARG A 161 -1.01 6.41 3.84
CA ARG A 161 -1.64 5.69 4.96
C ARG A 161 -3.00 5.08 4.63
N PRO A 162 -3.90 5.73 3.85
CA PRO A 162 -5.15 5.12 3.40
C PRO A 162 -4.98 3.82 2.61
N LEU A 163 -3.84 3.62 1.91
CA LEU A 163 -3.57 2.37 1.19
C LEU A 163 -3.53 1.16 2.12
N ARG A 164 -3.34 1.38 3.41
CA ARG A 164 -3.41 0.36 4.43
C ARG A 164 -4.80 -0.29 4.53
N LEU A 165 -5.87 0.41 4.14
CA LEU A 165 -7.22 -0.15 4.07
C LEU A 165 -7.25 -1.41 3.19
N VAL A 166 -6.41 -1.45 2.17
CA VAL A 166 -6.32 -2.58 1.25
C VAL A 166 -5.86 -3.86 1.95
N SER A 167 -4.88 -3.73 2.85
CA SER A 167 -4.38 -4.89 3.61
C SER A 167 -5.42 -5.43 4.61
N GLY A 168 -6.32 -4.55 5.10
CA GLY A 168 -7.37 -4.91 6.06
C GLY A 168 -8.64 -5.52 5.46
N VAL A 169 -8.89 -5.33 4.15
CA VAL A 169 -10.14 -5.75 3.49
C VAL A 169 -9.86 -6.78 2.40
N PRO A 170 -10.11 -8.09 2.63
CA PRO A 170 -9.80 -9.15 1.66
C PRO A 170 -10.47 -8.97 0.30
N SER A 171 -11.70 -8.45 0.27
CA SER A 171 -12.43 -8.19 -0.99
C SER A 171 -11.73 -7.13 -1.84
N LEU A 172 -11.18 -6.08 -1.21
CA LEU A 172 -10.45 -5.02 -1.89
C LEU A 172 -9.13 -5.54 -2.47
N GLN A 173 -8.45 -6.46 -1.77
CA GLN A 173 -7.25 -7.13 -2.28
C GLN A 173 -7.52 -7.91 -3.57
N VAL A 174 -8.64 -8.62 -3.65
CA VAL A 174 -9.02 -9.38 -4.85
C VAL A 174 -9.24 -8.44 -6.04
N VAL A 175 -9.96 -7.35 -5.83
CA VAL A 175 -10.22 -6.34 -6.88
C VAL A 175 -8.91 -5.72 -7.36
N LEU A 176 -8.06 -5.26 -6.45
CA LEU A 176 -6.78 -4.65 -6.80
C LEU A 176 -5.83 -5.63 -7.49
N ASN A 177 -5.76 -6.88 -7.04
CA ASN A 177 -4.98 -7.91 -7.73
C ASN A 177 -5.47 -8.14 -9.17
N SER A 178 -6.78 -8.06 -9.40
CA SER A 178 -7.36 -8.17 -10.74
C SER A 178 -6.99 -6.97 -11.61
N ILE A 179 -7.03 -5.76 -11.06
CA ILE A 179 -6.62 -4.53 -11.73
C ILE A 179 -5.13 -4.60 -12.09
N ILE A 180 -4.25 -4.97 -11.16
CA ILE A 180 -2.81 -5.09 -11.40
C ILE A 180 -2.51 -6.10 -12.52
N LYS A 181 -3.21 -7.24 -12.53
CA LYS A 181 -3.08 -8.23 -13.61
C LYS A 181 -3.54 -7.68 -14.97
N ALA A 182 -4.60 -6.86 -14.99
CA ALA A 182 -5.09 -6.23 -16.21
C ALA A 182 -4.19 -5.10 -16.69
N MET A 183 -3.41 -4.47 -15.80
CA MET A 183 -2.46 -3.41 -16.18
C MET A 183 -1.30 -3.91 -17.05
N VAL A 184 -0.85 -5.16 -16.90
CA VAL A 184 0.28 -5.70 -17.65
C VAL A 184 0.04 -5.64 -19.17
N PRO A 185 -1.06 -6.17 -19.73
CA PRO A 185 -1.34 -6.05 -21.16
C PRO A 185 -1.59 -4.59 -21.59
N LEU A 186 -2.22 -3.76 -20.74
CA LEU A 186 -2.41 -2.34 -21.02
C LEU A 186 -1.08 -1.58 -21.12
N LEU A 187 -0.08 -1.93 -20.31
CA LEU A 187 1.25 -1.34 -20.37
C LEU A 187 1.93 -1.59 -21.72
N HIS A 188 1.77 -2.78 -22.30
CA HIS A 188 2.32 -3.09 -23.63
C HIS A 188 1.68 -2.20 -24.72
N ILE A 189 0.36 -2.01 -24.65
CA ILE A 189 -0.34 -1.11 -25.58
C ILE A 189 0.10 0.34 -25.37
N ALA A 190 0.19 0.79 -24.11
CA ALA A 190 0.64 2.14 -23.78
C ALA A 190 2.06 2.42 -24.29
N LEU A 191 2.96 1.44 -24.20
CA LEU A 191 4.33 1.57 -24.67
C LEU A 191 4.38 1.65 -26.21
N LEU A 192 3.55 0.89 -26.91
CA LEU A 192 3.42 0.98 -28.37
C LEU A 192 2.86 2.35 -28.77
N VAL A 193 1.81 2.83 -28.11
CA VAL A 193 1.25 4.16 -28.38
C VAL A 193 2.28 5.26 -28.11
N LEU A 194 3.01 5.17 -26.99
CA LEU A 194 4.07 6.11 -26.65
C LEU A 194 5.13 6.14 -27.76
N PHE A 195 5.55 4.98 -28.27
CA PHE A 195 6.52 4.89 -29.37
C PHE A 195 6.03 5.60 -30.62
N VAL A 196 4.76 5.39 -31.01
CA VAL A 196 4.13 6.07 -32.15
C VAL A 196 4.09 7.59 -31.91
N ILE A 197 3.70 8.03 -30.72
CA ILE A 197 3.67 9.47 -30.37
C ILE A 197 5.07 10.09 -30.50
N VAL A 198 6.10 9.41 -30.01
CA VAL A 198 7.49 9.90 -30.12
C VAL A 198 7.92 10.04 -31.58
N ILE A 199 7.60 9.07 -32.47
CA ILE A 199 7.89 9.17 -33.88
C ILE A 199 7.21 10.40 -34.50
N TYR A 200 5.89 10.58 -34.26
CA TYR A 200 5.16 11.72 -34.78
C TYR A 200 5.67 13.04 -34.20
N ALA A 201 6.08 13.06 -32.95
CA ALA A 201 6.67 14.24 -32.33
C ALA A 201 8.01 14.65 -33.02
N ILE A 202 8.86 13.66 -33.32
CA ILE A 202 10.12 13.91 -34.03
C ILE A 202 9.85 14.44 -35.47
N ILE A 203 8.93 13.80 -36.19
CA ILE A 203 8.54 14.24 -37.53
C ILE A 203 7.95 15.67 -37.46
N GLY A 204 7.08 15.94 -36.49
CA GLY A 204 6.52 17.27 -36.29
C GLY A 204 7.57 18.31 -35.96
N LEU A 205 8.54 17.97 -35.11
CA LEU A 205 9.65 18.85 -34.76
C LEU A 205 10.45 19.21 -36.02
N GLU A 206 10.79 18.22 -36.85
CA GLU A 206 11.59 18.44 -38.08
C GLU A 206 10.84 19.26 -39.13
N LEU A 207 9.54 18.99 -39.32
CA LEU A 207 8.69 19.70 -40.28
C LEU A 207 8.39 21.15 -39.87
N PHE A 208 8.20 21.40 -38.58
CA PHE A 208 7.83 22.73 -38.07
C PHE A 208 9.01 23.53 -37.52
N SER A 209 10.19 22.91 -37.40
CA SER A 209 11.39 23.61 -36.98
C SER A 209 11.71 24.75 -37.96
N GLY A 210 11.86 25.95 -37.44
CA GLY A 210 12.15 27.14 -38.21
C GLY A 210 10.97 27.76 -38.98
N LYS A 211 9.77 27.18 -38.98
CA LYS A 211 8.59 27.73 -39.66
C LYS A 211 7.81 28.75 -38.85
N MET A 212 7.98 28.78 -37.53
CA MET A 212 7.22 29.65 -36.61
C MET A 212 7.96 30.93 -36.24
N HIS A 213 8.90 31.41 -37.07
CA HIS A 213 9.62 32.67 -36.83
C HIS A 213 8.90 33.93 -37.35
N GLN A 214 7.73 33.78 -37.95
CA GLN A 214 6.96 34.94 -38.42
C GLN A 214 6.19 35.56 -37.25
N ALA A 215 6.59 36.76 -36.84
CA ALA A 215 5.85 37.59 -35.92
C ALA A 215 5.01 38.61 -36.70
N CYS A 216 3.76 38.84 -36.27
CA CYS A 216 2.98 39.96 -36.80
C CYS A 216 3.56 41.26 -36.25
N PHE A 217 4.02 42.13 -37.13
CA PHE A 217 4.43 43.49 -36.78
C PHE A 217 3.29 44.46 -37.11
N ASP A 218 3.00 45.35 -36.21
CA ASP A 218 2.09 46.47 -36.51
C ASP A 218 2.84 47.45 -37.41
N ASN A 219 2.25 47.71 -38.58
CA ASN A 219 2.87 48.54 -39.61
C ASN A 219 3.04 50.03 -39.22
N ILE A 220 2.41 50.43 -38.09
CA ILE A 220 2.38 51.83 -37.62
C ILE A 220 3.41 52.07 -36.51
N THR A 221 3.59 51.11 -35.61
CA THR A 221 4.43 51.29 -34.40
C THR A 221 5.74 50.52 -34.43
N GLY A 222 5.94 49.57 -35.34
CA GLY A 222 7.16 48.74 -35.44
C GLY A 222 7.45 47.84 -34.24
N ASN A 223 6.54 47.75 -33.27
CA ASN A 223 6.64 46.93 -32.07
C ASN A 223 6.09 45.51 -32.29
N LYS A 224 6.77 44.50 -31.68
CA LYS A 224 6.33 43.10 -31.65
C LYS A 224 5.09 42.92 -30.78
#